data_ef84063210474a9c0fc2df375d484f44
#
_entry.id   ef84063210474a9c0fc2df375d484f44
#
_cell.length_a   1.000
_cell.length_b   1.000
_cell.length_c   1.000
_cell.angle_alpha   90.00
_cell.angle_beta   90.00
_cell.angle_gamma   90.00
#
_symmetry.space_group_name_H-M   'P 1'
#
loop_
_entity.id
_entity.type
_entity.pdbx_description
1 polymer ?
#
loop_
_entity_poly.entity_id
_entity_poly.type
_entity_poly.pdbx_seq_one_letter_code
_entity_poly.pdbx_strand_id
1 'polypeptide(L)'
;EIENYDGRKIPALNIFPFTAKREQYTRFNGLNHGTMADGTEILGFRSQFTYWFGDNSDCFFVKCIKGIGINKESDKEGIMVNNAIAMAQLGPLLVNNPAFTKRLLKLMGAENTALAFEDDVKKAFEIRKAEFENPKTKFIL
;
A
#
# COMPACT_ATOMS: atom_id res chain seq x y z
N GLU A 1 1.88 17.89 -8.27
CA GLU A 1 2.65 18.84 -7.43
C GLU A 1 2.81 18.35 -6.00
N ILE A 2 3.72 18.94 -5.24
CA ILE A 2 3.85 18.70 -3.80
C ILE A 2 3.53 20.02 -3.09
N GLU A 3 2.56 20.00 -2.20
CA GLU A 3 2.20 21.12 -1.33
C GLU A 3 2.84 20.87 0.06
N ASN A 4 3.74 21.75 0.45
CA ASN A 4 4.39 21.67 1.74
C ASN A 4 3.50 22.27 2.84
N TYR A 5 3.77 21.93 4.11
CA TYR A 5 2.99 22.40 5.27
C TYR A 5 2.92 23.93 5.43
N ASP A 6 3.87 24.65 4.85
CA ASP A 6 3.92 26.14 4.83
C ASP A 6 3.20 26.74 3.60
N GLY A 7 2.49 25.91 2.81
CA GLY A 7 1.78 26.31 1.62
C GLY A 7 2.63 26.47 0.36
N ARG A 8 3.94 26.29 0.45
CA ARG A 8 4.80 26.31 -0.75
C ARG A 8 4.51 25.11 -1.64
N LYS A 9 4.41 25.36 -2.91
CA LYS A 9 4.20 24.36 -3.95
C LYS A 9 5.51 24.04 -4.66
N ILE A 10 5.81 22.76 -4.75
CA ILE A 10 6.99 22.23 -5.42
C ILE A 10 6.51 21.49 -6.67
N PRO A 11 7.02 21.84 -7.86
CA PRO A 11 6.68 21.09 -9.06
C PRO A 11 7.17 19.65 -8.94
N ALA A 12 6.34 18.71 -9.41
CA ALA A 12 6.67 17.31 -9.51
C ALA A 12 6.65 16.87 -10.99
N LEU A 13 7.05 15.64 -11.28
CA LEU A 13 7.11 15.11 -12.64
C LEU A 13 5.74 15.05 -13.34
N ASN A 14 4.66 15.20 -12.62
CA ASN A 14 3.28 15.17 -13.10
C ASN A 14 2.92 13.91 -13.93
N ILE A 15 3.51 12.79 -13.58
CA ILE A 15 3.22 11.48 -14.21
C ILE A 15 1.77 11.07 -13.91
N PHE A 16 1.30 11.37 -12.70
CA PHE A 16 -0.07 11.15 -12.27
C PHE A 16 -0.72 12.46 -11.80
N PRO A 17 -2.03 12.63 -11.98
CA PRO A 17 -2.76 13.86 -11.66
C PRO A 17 -3.05 13.98 -10.15
N PHE A 18 -2.01 13.88 -9.32
CA PHE A 18 -2.12 13.95 -7.87
C PHE A 18 -1.39 15.16 -7.30
N THR A 19 -1.94 15.67 -6.21
CA THR A 19 -1.25 16.59 -5.31
C THR A 19 -0.84 15.84 -4.04
N ALA A 20 0.44 15.84 -3.73
CA ALA A 20 0.95 15.33 -2.47
C ALA A 20 0.98 16.48 -1.46
N LYS A 21 0.21 16.37 -0.37
CA LYS A 21 0.19 17.37 0.73
C LYS A 21 0.96 16.84 1.92
N ARG A 22 1.93 17.62 2.37
CA ARG A 22 2.78 17.28 3.51
C ARG A 22 2.26 17.93 4.78
N GLU A 23 2.05 17.11 5.83
CA GLU A 23 1.73 17.56 7.18
C GLU A 23 3.01 17.61 8.04
N GLN A 24 3.15 18.63 8.90
CA GLN A 24 4.37 18.82 9.68
C GLN A 24 4.37 17.99 10.97
N TYR A 25 3.24 17.96 11.68
CA TYR A 25 3.19 17.44 13.06
C TYR A 25 2.39 16.16 13.22
N THR A 26 1.64 15.77 12.22
CA THR A 26 0.72 14.62 12.28
C THR A 26 1.24 13.46 11.47
N ARG A 27 2.16 12.70 12.07
CA ARG A 27 2.59 11.44 11.46
C ARG A 27 1.48 10.41 11.59
N PHE A 28 1.08 9.84 10.47
CA PHE A 28 0.22 8.67 10.49
C PHE A 28 1.07 7.41 10.63
N ASN A 29 0.79 6.61 11.65
CA ASN A 29 1.30 5.26 11.80
C ASN A 29 0.11 4.32 11.87
N GLY A 30 0.07 3.31 11.01
CA GLY A 30 -1.06 2.41 10.99
C GLY A 30 -0.84 1.16 10.15
N LEU A 31 -1.63 0.16 10.45
CA LEU A 31 -1.71 -1.07 9.69
C LEU A 31 -2.67 -0.88 8.52
N ASN A 32 -2.40 -1.56 7.42
CA ASN A 32 -3.32 -1.63 6.27
C ASN A 32 -3.56 -3.09 5.91
N HIS A 33 -4.83 -3.43 5.74
CA HIS A 33 -5.30 -4.68 5.15
C HIS A 33 -6.26 -4.36 4.02
N GLY A 34 -6.05 -4.92 2.86
CA GLY A 34 -6.92 -4.71 1.72
C GLY A 34 -6.70 -5.73 0.61
N THR A 35 -7.37 -5.51 -0.50
CA THR A 35 -7.31 -6.40 -1.66
C THR A 35 -6.99 -5.62 -2.94
N MET A 36 -6.20 -6.21 -3.80
CA MET A 36 -6.02 -5.77 -5.18
C MET A 36 -7.29 -6.09 -6.00
N ALA A 37 -7.41 -5.52 -7.19
CA ALA A 37 -8.57 -5.72 -8.06
C ALA A 37 -8.81 -7.20 -8.46
N ASP A 38 -7.77 -8.04 -8.45
CA ASP A 38 -7.87 -9.47 -8.72
C ASP A 38 -8.13 -10.34 -7.46
N GLY A 39 -8.36 -9.70 -6.32
CA GLY A 39 -8.59 -10.37 -5.04
C GLY A 39 -7.33 -10.74 -4.25
N THR A 40 -6.13 -10.44 -4.76
CA THR A 40 -4.89 -10.65 -4.00
C THR A 40 -4.89 -9.81 -2.73
N GLU A 41 -4.79 -10.46 -1.57
CA GLU A 41 -4.74 -9.76 -0.29
C GLU A 41 -3.37 -9.17 -0.04
N ILE A 42 -3.36 -7.97 0.54
CA ILE A 42 -2.17 -7.20 0.91
C ILE A 42 -2.27 -6.77 2.36
N LEU A 43 -1.27 -7.14 3.13
CA LEU A 43 -1.06 -6.70 4.51
C LEU A 43 0.16 -5.77 4.54
N GLY A 44 0.03 -4.62 5.19
CA GLY A 44 1.12 -3.65 5.25
C GLY A 44 1.07 -2.76 6.47
N PHE A 45 2.12 -1.97 6.59
CA PHE A 45 2.26 -0.92 7.59
C PHE A 45 2.52 0.40 6.87
N ARG A 46 2.01 1.48 7.41
CA ARG A 46 2.24 2.84 6.90
C ARG A 46 2.80 3.73 7.99
N SER A 47 3.74 4.56 7.58
CA SER A 47 4.31 5.60 8.44
C SER A 47 4.65 6.81 7.57
N GLN A 48 3.83 7.84 7.62
CA GLN A 48 3.92 8.94 6.67
C GLN A 48 3.49 10.28 7.25
N PHE A 49 4.03 11.35 6.65
CA PHE A 49 3.61 12.73 6.85
C PHE A 49 2.94 13.33 5.60
N THR A 50 2.85 12.57 4.51
CA THR A 50 2.37 13.06 3.22
C THR A 50 1.19 12.25 2.78
N TYR A 51 0.14 12.91 2.35
CA TYR A 51 -1.07 12.32 1.80
C TYR A 51 -1.23 12.74 0.35
N TRP A 52 -1.85 11.90 -0.45
CA TRP A 52 -2.12 12.17 -1.86
C TRP A 52 -3.60 12.52 -2.04
N PHE A 53 -3.85 13.50 -2.89
CA PHE A 53 -5.18 13.97 -3.25
C PHE A 53 -5.34 13.94 -4.76
N GLY A 54 -6.38 13.31 -5.22
CA GLY A 54 -6.72 13.05 -6.62
C GLY A 54 -7.61 11.81 -6.70
N ASP A 55 -8.07 11.49 -7.88
CA ASP A 55 -8.90 10.31 -8.11
C ASP A 55 -8.03 9.14 -8.59
N ASN A 56 -8.01 8.05 -7.82
CA ASN A 56 -7.36 6.78 -8.17
C ASN A 56 -8.37 5.65 -8.34
N SER A 57 -9.64 5.96 -8.57
CA SER A 57 -10.73 4.98 -8.60
C SER A 57 -10.53 3.85 -9.61
N ASP A 58 -9.94 4.17 -10.75
CA ASP A 58 -9.70 3.22 -11.83
C ASP A 58 -8.30 2.62 -11.85
N CYS A 59 -7.43 3.07 -10.94
CA CYS A 59 -6.02 2.67 -10.92
C CYS A 59 -5.44 2.45 -9.52
N PHE A 60 -6.26 2.22 -8.52
CA PHE A 60 -5.75 1.94 -7.18
C PHE A 60 -4.94 0.64 -7.13
N PHE A 61 -3.94 0.61 -6.28
CA PHE A 61 -3.16 -0.60 -6.03
C PHE A 61 -3.92 -1.57 -5.11
N VAL A 62 -4.46 -1.06 -3.98
CA VAL A 62 -5.19 -1.85 -3.00
C VAL A 62 -6.44 -1.10 -2.54
N LYS A 63 -7.58 -1.79 -2.50
CA LYS A 63 -8.77 -1.32 -1.79
C LYS A 63 -8.70 -1.78 -0.34
N CYS A 64 -8.63 -0.82 0.58
CA CYS A 64 -8.49 -1.10 2.01
C CYS A 64 -9.79 -1.64 2.61
N ILE A 65 -9.69 -2.76 3.31
CA ILE A 65 -10.73 -3.30 4.20
C ILE A 65 -10.56 -2.64 5.57
N LYS A 66 -9.30 -2.49 6.00
CA LYS A 66 -8.91 -1.79 7.22
C LYS A 66 -7.69 -0.91 6.94
N GLY A 67 -7.59 0.23 7.62
CA GLY A 67 -6.57 1.23 7.37
C GLY A 67 -7.11 2.40 6.54
N ILE A 68 -6.22 3.09 5.83
CA ILE A 68 -6.58 4.24 4.99
C ILE A 68 -6.06 4.08 3.57
N GLY A 69 -6.71 4.72 2.62
CA GLY A 69 -6.27 4.83 1.22
C GLY A 69 -5.17 5.87 1.01
N ILE A 70 -5.16 6.55 -0.11
CA ILE A 70 -4.16 7.60 -0.43
C ILE A 70 -4.18 8.77 0.57
N ASN A 71 -5.29 8.95 1.29
CA ASN A 71 -5.47 9.88 2.40
C ASN A 71 -6.48 9.31 3.41
N LYS A 72 -6.80 10.07 4.46
CA LYS A 72 -7.68 9.63 5.56
C LYS A 72 -9.16 9.46 5.14
N GLU A 73 -9.56 10.04 4.01
CA GLU A 73 -10.93 10.01 3.49
C GLU A 73 -11.14 8.94 2.41
N SER A 74 -10.05 8.32 1.95
CA SER A 74 -10.06 7.32 0.89
C SER A 74 -9.84 5.91 1.44
N ASP A 75 -10.53 4.93 0.89
CA ASP A 75 -10.28 3.50 1.08
C ASP A 75 -9.40 2.89 -0.04
N LYS A 76 -8.97 3.70 -1.03
CA LYS A 76 -8.15 3.26 -2.15
C LYS A 76 -6.72 3.71 -1.97
N GLU A 77 -5.83 2.74 -1.82
CA GLU A 77 -4.40 2.96 -1.58
C GLU A 77 -3.59 2.81 -2.87
N GLY A 78 -2.67 3.75 -3.04
CA GLY A 78 -1.67 3.68 -4.09
C GLY A 78 -2.22 3.81 -5.51
N ILE A 79 -1.36 3.52 -6.46
CA ILE A 79 -1.65 3.58 -7.90
C ILE A 79 -0.99 2.37 -8.55
N MET A 80 -1.70 1.74 -9.46
CA MET A 80 -1.18 0.70 -10.34
C MET A 80 -1.62 0.98 -11.77
N VAL A 81 -0.69 1.39 -12.62
CA VAL A 81 -0.93 1.66 -14.04
C VAL A 81 0.09 0.91 -14.87
N ASN A 82 -0.36 0.03 -15.75
CA ASN A 82 0.48 -0.91 -16.47
C ASN A 82 1.35 -1.71 -15.49
N ASN A 83 2.68 -1.59 -15.56
CA ASN A 83 3.63 -2.23 -14.65
C ASN A 83 4.22 -1.25 -13.62
N ALA A 84 3.73 0.00 -13.57
CA ALA A 84 4.15 0.97 -12.57
C ALA A 84 3.24 0.87 -11.34
N ILE A 85 3.85 0.69 -10.17
CA ILE A 85 3.16 0.65 -8.88
C ILE A 85 3.77 1.71 -7.98
N ALA A 86 2.92 2.60 -7.46
CA ALA A 86 3.30 3.59 -6.46
C ALA A 86 2.39 3.45 -5.24
N MET A 87 2.98 3.38 -4.05
CA MET A 87 2.24 3.16 -2.82
C MET A 87 2.93 3.81 -1.62
N ALA A 88 2.17 4.04 -0.56
CA ALA A 88 2.70 4.50 0.72
C ALA A 88 2.85 3.37 1.75
N GLN A 89 2.58 2.13 1.38
CA GLN A 89 2.83 0.98 2.24
C GLN A 89 4.32 0.71 2.36
N LEU A 90 4.77 0.51 3.58
CA LEU A 90 6.15 0.21 3.93
C LEU A 90 6.39 -1.28 4.04
N GLY A 91 7.68 -1.63 4.01
CA GLY A 91 8.12 -3.02 4.03
C GLY A 91 8.11 -3.70 5.40
N PRO A 92 8.49 -4.95 5.38
CA PRO A 92 8.93 -5.70 4.18
C PRO A 92 7.74 -6.23 3.34
N LEU A 93 7.25 -5.41 2.40
CA LEU A 93 6.03 -5.70 1.64
C LEU A 93 6.07 -7.06 0.94
N LEU A 94 7.16 -7.38 0.25
CA LEU A 94 7.26 -8.61 -0.53
C LEU A 94 7.31 -9.86 0.36
N VAL A 95 8.09 -9.82 1.43
CA VAL A 95 8.19 -10.95 2.38
C VAL A 95 6.87 -11.21 3.08
N ASN A 96 6.14 -10.15 3.42
CA ASN A 96 4.87 -10.27 4.12
C ASN A 96 3.69 -10.67 3.22
N ASN A 97 3.84 -10.60 1.89
CA ASN A 97 2.75 -10.85 0.94
C ASN A 97 3.20 -11.80 -0.17
N PRO A 98 3.31 -13.11 0.11
CA PRO A 98 3.86 -14.10 -0.82
C PRO A 98 3.10 -14.18 -2.14
N ALA A 99 1.78 -14.07 -2.14
CA ALA A 99 0.97 -14.08 -3.35
C ALA A 99 1.30 -12.88 -4.26
N PHE A 100 1.45 -11.69 -3.68
CA PHE A 100 1.87 -10.49 -4.41
C PHE A 100 3.29 -10.63 -4.96
N THR A 101 4.21 -11.20 -4.17
CA THR A 101 5.59 -11.42 -4.60
C THR A 101 5.66 -12.35 -5.80
N LYS A 102 4.92 -13.46 -5.79
CA LYS A 102 4.82 -14.38 -6.93
C LYS A 102 4.23 -13.68 -8.17
N ARG A 103 3.20 -12.86 -7.99
CA ARG A 103 2.62 -12.04 -9.05
C ARG A 103 3.66 -11.08 -9.65
N LEU A 104 4.41 -10.37 -8.81
CA LEU A 104 5.44 -9.43 -9.26
C LEU A 104 6.53 -10.15 -10.05
N LEU A 105 7.02 -11.29 -9.57
CA LEU A 105 7.99 -12.12 -10.29
C LEU A 105 7.47 -12.52 -11.68
N LYS A 106 6.21 -12.92 -11.75
CA LYS A 106 5.57 -13.26 -13.03
C LYS A 106 5.48 -12.07 -13.98
N LEU A 107 5.14 -10.89 -13.47
CA LEU A 107 5.13 -9.65 -14.26
C LEU A 107 6.53 -9.26 -14.76
N MET A 108 7.57 -9.62 -14.02
CA MET A 108 8.97 -9.44 -14.43
C MET A 108 9.45 -10.50 -15.41
N GLY A 109 8.61 -11.45 -15.81
CA GLY A 109 8.93 -12.50 -16.77
C GLY A 109 9.59 -13.76 -16.17
N ALA A 110 9.54 -13.94 -14.84
CA ALA A 110 10.06 -15.16 -14.23
C ALA A 110 9.18 -16.37 -14.60
N GLU A 111 9.78 -17.40 -15.20
CA GLU A 111 9.12 -18.66 -15.50
C GLU A 111 8.81 -19.43 -14.21
N ASN A 112 9.76 -19.43 -13.27
CA ASN A 112 9.58 -20.04 -11.96
C ASN A 112 9.38 -18.94 -10.90
N THR A 113 8.24 -18.98 -10.23
CA THR A 113 7.89 -18.05 -9.14
C THR A 113 7.88 -18.71 -7.77
N ALA A 114 8.52 -19.86 -7.60
CA ALA A 114 8.67 -20.50 -6.30
C ALA A 114 9.48 -19.59 -5.35
N LEU A 115 9.02 -19.48 -4.12
CA LEU A 115 9.70 -18.68 -3.10
C LEU A 115 10.54 -19.58 -2.20
N ALA A 116 11.68 -19.07 -1.74
CA ALA A 116 12.42 -19.71 -0.66
C ALA A 116 11.53 -19.76 0.59
N PHE A 117 11.50 -20.90 1.27
CA PHE A 117 10.68 -21.12 2.49
C PHE A 117 9.20 -20.81 2.27
N GLU A 118 8.66 -21.16 1.11
CA GLU A 118 7.30 -20.75 0.68
C GLU A 118 6.21 -21.12 1.70
N ASP A 119 6.29 -22.32 2.29
CA ASP A 119 5.29 -22.77 3.27
C ASP A 119 5.37 -21.99 4.58
N ASP A 120 6.57 -21.64 5.03
CA ASP A 120 6.77 -20.82 6.23
C ASP A 120 6.26 -19.38 5.99
N VAL A 121 6.54 -18.81 4.82
CA VAL A 121 6.08 -17.46 4.46
C VAL A 121 4.56 -17.41 4.34
N LYS A 122 3.94 -18.43 3.75
CA LYS A 122 2.47 -18.55 3.69
C LYS A 122 1.87 -18.65 5.09
N LYS A 123 2.43 -19.51 5.93
CA LYS A 123 1.98 -19.67 7.33
C LYS A 123 2.12 -18.35 8.11
N ALA A 124 3.20 -17.63 7.94
CA ALA A 124 3.41 -16.31 8.55
C ALA A 124 2.38 -15.29 8.07
N PHE A 125 2.03 -15.32 6.78
CA PHE A 125 0.98 -14.48 6.23
C PHE A 125 -0.38 -14.77 6.88
N GLU A 126 -0.78 -16.03 7.00
CA GLU A 126 -2.07 -16.43 7.62
C GLU A 126 -2.14 -16.03 9.10
N ILE A 127 -1.05 -16.20 9.85
CA ILE A 127 -0.98 -15.75 11.25
C ILE A 127 -1.17 -14.24 11.34
N ARG A 128 -0.48 -13.47 10.49
CA ARG A 128 -0.58 -12.01 10.45
C ARG A 128 -1.98 -11.56 10.02
N LYS A 129 -2.56 -12.23 9.04
CA LYS A 129 -3.93 -11.96 8.59
C LYS A 129 -4.93 -12.13 9.75
N ALA A 130 -4.83 -13.23 10.47
CA ALA A 130 -5.68 -13.49 11.65
C ALA A 130 -5.51 -12.40 12.73
N GLU A 131 -4.30 -11.90 12.95
CA GLU A 131 -4.06 -10.77 13.84
C GLU A 131 -4.73 -9.48 13.32
N PHE A 132 -4.65 -9.22 12.02
CA PHE A 132 -5.29 -8.04 11.41
C PHE A 132 -6.81 -8.13 11.42
N GLU A 133 -7.38 -9.32 11.32
CA GLU A 133 -8.82 -9.56 11.44
C GLU A 133 -9.34 -9.46 12.87
N ASN A 134 -8.47 -9.63 13.86
CA ASN A 134 -8.85 -9.55 15.27
C ASN A 134 -9.38 -8.14 15.61
N PRO A 135 -10.61 -8.01 16.12
CA PRO A 135 -11.22 -6.72 16.46
C PRO A 135 -10.49 -5.96 17.58
N LYS A 136 -9.63 -6.63 18.34
CA LYS A 136 -8.80 -5.99 19.37
C LYS A 136 -7.52 -5.36 18.81
N THR A 137 -7.13 -5.68 17.59
CA THR A 137 -5.94 -5.12 16.98
C THR A 137 -6.16 -3.65 16.63
N LYS A 138 -5.30 -2.79 17.16
CA LYS A 138 -5.32 -1.36 16.84
C LYS A 138 -4.67 -1.14 15.47
N PHE A 139 -5.39 -0.51 14.57
CA PHE A 139 -4.90 -0.19 13.21
C PHE A 139 -4.22 1.17 13.12
N ILE A 140 -4.53 2.08 14.03
CA ILE A 140 -3.86 3.37 14.18
C ILE A 140 -3.03 3.28 15.46
N LEU A 141 -1.72 3.55 15.34
CA LEU A 141 -0.71 3.43 16.40
C LEU A 141 -0.27 4.80 16.89
#